data_deea3bfd7856ffac19441ad37bb0a2a8
#
_entry.id   deea3bfd7856ffac19441ad37bb0a2a8
#
_cell.length_a   1.000
_cell.length_b   1.000
_cell.length_c   1.000
_cell.angle_alpha   90.00
_cell.angle_beta   90.00
_cell.angle_gamma   90.00
#
_symmetry.space_group_name_H-M   'P 1'
#
loop_
_entity.id
_entity.type
_entity.pdbx_description
1 polymer ?
#
loop_
_entity_poly.entity_id
_entity_poly.type
_entity_poly.pdbx_seq_one_letter_code
_entity_poly.pdbx_strand_id
1 'polypeptide(L)'
;MFYPAYIHSDPDGSASGFFPDVPGCYFAGDTLDYAFQDARSALVAHFETLCEMNEELPLPGSVETHLVQRAQDFIGGQWLLVD
;
A
#
# COMPACT_ATOMS: atom_id res chain seq x y z
N MET A 1 2.72 -9.63 -10.15
CA MET A 1 1.38 -9.10 -9.88
C MET A 1 1.51 -7.78 -9.14
N PHE A 2 0.84 -6.73 -9.60
CA PHE A 2 0.97 -5.40 -9.01
C PHE A 2 -0.20 -5.11 -8.08
N TYR A 3 0.12 -4.54 -6.91
CA TYR A 3 -0.88 -4.16 -5.91
C TYR A 3 -0.95 -2.64 -5.82
N PRO A 4 -2.15 -2.06 -5.91
CA PRO A 4 -2.30 -0.61 -5.70
C PRO A 4 -1.95 -0.22 -4.28
N ALA A 5 -1.17 0.83 -4.14
CA ALA A 5 -0.84 1.43 -2.85
C ALA A 5 -1.18 2.91 -2.89
N TYR A 6 -1.74 3.42 -1.82
CA TYR A 6 -2.06 4.84 -1.69
C TYR A 6 -1.08 5.49 -0.73
N ILE A 7 -0.49 6.61 -1.14
CA ILE A 7 0.57 7.27 -0.38
C ILE A 7 0.28 8.76 -0.21
N HIS A 8 0.54 9.25 1.00
CA HIS A 8 0.49 10.68 1.33
C HIS A 8 1.89 11.18 1.64
N SER A 9 2.19 12.39 1.17
CA SER A 9 3.40 13.10 1.56
C SER A 9 3.06 14.17 2.57
N ASP A 10 3.88 14.32 3.60
CA ASP A 10 3.72 15.35 4.62
C ASP A 10 4.60 16.56 4.30
N PRO A 11 4.31 17.74 4.91
CA PRO A 11 5.09 18.95 4.63
C PRO A 11 6.58 18.84 4.95
N ASP A 12 6.96 17.95 5.86
CA ASP A 12 8.36 17.74 6.23
C ASP A 12 9.11 16.84 5.26
N GLY A 13 8.44 16.34 4.22
CA GLY A 13 9.04 15.48 3.21
C GLY A 13 8.87 13.99 3.49
N SER A 14 8.37 13.60 4.65
CA SER A 14 8.08 12.20 4.94
C SER A 14 6.83 11.75 4.16
N ALA A 15 6.66 10.43 4.06
CA ALA A 15 5.53 9.86 3.35
C ALA A 15 5.08 8.58 4.05
N SER A 16 3.79 8.29 3.96
CA SER A 16 3.22 7.05 4.49
C SER A 16 2.05 6.60 3.63
N GLY A 17 1.73 5.33 3.71
CA GLY A 17 0.65 4.81 2.91
C GLY A 17 0.22 3.41 3.32
N PHE A 18 -0.65 2.83 2.51
CA PHE A 18 -1.18 1.50 2.77
C PHE A 18 -1.63 0.83 1.47
N PHE A 19 -1.85 -0.47 1.55
CA PHE A 19 -2.37 -1.27 0.44
C PHE A 19 -3.84 -1.58 0.70
N PRO A 20 -4.78 -0.98 -0.05
CA PRO A 20 -6.22 -1.23 0.19
C PRO A 20 -6.63 -2.70 0.07
N ASP A 21 -5.96 -3.46 -0.80
CA ASP A 21 -6.28 -4.87 -1.01
C ASP A 21 -5.62 -5.79 0.02
N VAL A 22 -4.74 -5.27 0.86
CA VAL A 22 -3.99 -6.06 1.85
C VAL A 22 -4.22 -5.42 3.22
N PRO A 23 -5.30 -5.78 3.92
CA PRO A 23 -5.62 -5.17 5.22
C PRO A 23 -4.49 -5.29 6.21
N GLY A 24 -4.18 -4.20 6.89
CA GLY A 24 -3.11 -4.17 7.89
C GLY A 24 -1.72 -3.94 7.33
N CYS A 25 -1.57 -3.82 6.01
CA CYS A 25 -0.26 -3.60 5.39
C CYS A 25 -0.01 -2.10 5.19
N TYR A 26 0.82 -1.52 6.05
CA TYR A 26 1.17 -0.10 6.04
C TYR A 26 2.66 0.07 5.80
N PHE A 27 3.02 1.24 5.28
CA PHE A 27 4.42 1.58 5.05
C PHE A 27 4.66 3.07 5.28
N ALA A 28 5.92 3.43 5.53
CA ALA A 28 6.31 4.82 5.77
C ALA A 28 7.81 5.00 5.50
N GLY A 29 8.22 6.24 5.31
CA GLY A 29 9.62 6.60 5.17
C GLY A 29 9.84 8.09 5.41
N ASP A 30 11.07 8.46 5.73
CA ASP A 30 11.44 9.86 5.93
C ASP A 30 11.43 10.66 4.63
N THR A 31 11.50 9.97 3.50
CA THR A 31 11.35 10.54 2.15
C THR A 31 10.44 9.67 1.34
N LEU A 32 10.00 10.19 0.19
CA LEU A 32 9.16 9.43 -0.73
C LEU A 32 9.89 8.17 -1.21
N ASP A 33 11.19 8.27 -1.52
CA ASP A 33 11.97 7.11 -1.96
C ASP A 33 12.07 6.03 -0.88
N TYR A 34 12.27 6.41 0.37
CA TYR A 34 12.31 5.45 1.47
C TYR A 34 10.95 4.82 1.70
N ALA A 35 9.86 5.59 1.55
CA ALA A 35 8.52 5.05 1.65
C ALA A 35 8.24 4.00 0.56
N PHE A 36 8.71 4.23 -0.68
CA PHE A 36 8.60 3.26 -1.77
C PHE A 36 9.33 1.96 -1.45
N GLN A 37 10.55 2.07 -0.91
CA GLN A 37 11.32 0.89 -0.53
C GLN A 37 10.62 0.12 0.58
N ASP A 38 10.09 0.84 1.57
CA ASP A 38 9.36 0.22 2.68
C ASP A 38 8.07 -0.43 2.21
N ALA A 39 7.40 0.14 1.21
CA ALA A 39 6.18 -0.44 0.65
C ALA A 39 6.42 -1.85 0.10
N ARG A 40 7.50 -2.04 -0.65
CA ARG A 40 7.84 -3.36 -1.17
C ARG A 40 8.20 -4.33 -0.06
N SER A 41 9.02 -3.87 0.90
CA SER A 41 9.40 -4.71 2.05
C SER A 41 8.20 -5.09 2.89
N ALA A 42 7.29 -4.15 3.13
CA ALA A 42 6.08 -4.41 3.91
C ALA A 42 5.18 -5.42 3.23
N LEU A 43 5.03 -5.32 1.92
CA LEU A 43 4.20 -6.26 1.15
C LEU A 43 4.76 -7.67 1.21
N VAL A 44 6.09 -7.81 1.00
CA VAL A 44 6.76 -9.11 1.06
C VAL A 44 6.63 -9.72 2.45
N ALA A 45 6.91 -8.94 3.49
CA ALA A 45 6.83 -9.42 4.87
C ALA A 45 5.42 -9.85 5.24
N HIS A 46 4.41 -9.09 4.80
CA HIS A 46 3.02 -9.42 5.08
C HIS A 46 2.61 -10.73 4.40
N PHE A 47 3.02 -10.92 3.14
CA PHE A 47 2.72 -12.14 2.40
C PHE A 47 3.43 -13.36 3.00
N GLU A 48 4.68 -13.20 3.45
CA GLU A 48 5.38 -14.27 4.14
C GLU A 48 4.63 -14.72 5.41
N THR A 49 4.13 -13.76 6.18
CA THR A 49 3.33 -14.05 7.36
C THR A 49 2.04 -14.79 7.01
N LEU A 50 1.32 -14.35 5.97
CA LEU A 50 0.11 -15.05 5.53
C LEU A 50 0.41 -16.48 5.09
N CYS A 51 1.50 -16.69 4.38
CA CYS A 51 1.91 -18.04 3.96
C CYS A 51 2.22 -18.93 5.16
N GLU A 52 2.91 -18.41 6.18
CA GLU A 52 3.22 -19.16 7.40
C GLU A 52 1.95 -19.53 8.16
N MET A 53 0.92 -18.71 8.09
CA MET A 53 -0.38 -18.95 8.73
C MET A 53 -1.32 -19.79 7.87
N ASN A 54 -0.88 -20.22 6.70
CA ASN A 54 -1.71 -20.95 5.72
C ASN A 54 -2.96 -20.20 5.30
N GLU A 55 -2.88 -18.87 5.27
CA GLU A 55 -3.98 -18.03 4.80
C GLU A 55 -3.82 -17.72 3.32
N GLU A 56 -4.94 -17.48 2.65
CA GLU A 56 -4.93 -17.10 1.23
C GLU A 56 -4.32 -15.71 1.07
N LEU A 57 -3.52 -15.54 0.03
CA LEU A 57 -3.00 -14.22 -0.32
C LEU A 57 -4.10 -13.42 -1.01
N PRO A 58 -4.29 -12.14 -0.61
CA PRO A 58 -5.30 -11.31 -1.25
C PRO A 58 -4.92 -11.03 -2.71
N LEU A 59 -5.93 -10.96 -3.58
CA LEU A 59 -5.72 -10.60 -4.97
C LEU A 59 -5.78 -9.08 -5.12
N PRO A 60 -4.98 -8.51 -6.03
CA PRO A 60 -5.00 -7.08 -6.24
C PRO A 60 -6.29 -6.64 -6.96
N GLY A 61 -6.91 -5.59 -6.46
CA GLY A 61 -7.98 -4.89 -7.16
C GLY A 61 -7.42 -3.81 -8.06
N SER A 62 -8.30 -2.99 -8.63
CA SER A 62 -7.88 -1.85 -9.44
C SER A 62 -8.05 -0.55 -8.66
N VAL A 63 -7.28 0.48 -9.07
CA VAL A 63 -7.44 1.81 -8.49
C VAL A 63 -8.86 2.32 -8.70
N GLU A 64 -9.42 2.09 -9.88
CA GLU A 64 -10.77 2.53 -10.20
C GLU A 64 -11.81 1.94 -9.27
N THR A 65 -11.69 0.67 -8.92
CA THR A 65 -12.59 0.02 -7.98
C THR A 65 -12.56 0.69 -6.62
N HIS A 66 -11.36 0.99 -6.11
CA HIS A 66 -11.21 1.66 -4.81
C HIS A 66 -11.79 3.07 -4.85
N LEU A 67 -11.58 3.81 -5.92
CA LEU A 67 -12.11 5.16 -6.07
C LEU A 67 -13.63 5.16 -6.12
N VAL A 68 -14.25 4.16 -6.73
CA VAL A 68 -15.72 4.06 -6.79
C VAL A 68 -16.30 3.73 -5.42
N GLN A 69 -15.68 2.82 -4.68
CA GLN A 69 -16.23 2.32 -3.42
C GLN A 69 -15.91 3.20 -2.23
N ARG A 70 -14.76 3.86 -2.22
CA ARG A 70 -14.24 4.55 -1.05
C ARG A 70 -13.53 5.86 -1.42
N ALA A 71 -14.13 6.63 -2.32
CA ALA A 71 -13.50 7.85 -2.86
C ALA A 71 -13.06 8.83 -1.76
N GLN A 72 -13.83 8.94 -0.67
CA GLN A 72 -13.52 9.88 0.40
C GLN A 72 -12.26 9.49 1.20
N ASP A 73 -11.81 8.24 1.10
CA ASP A 73 -10.62 7.76 1.80
C ASP A 73 -9.33 8.07 1.02
N PHE A 74 -9.46 8.50 -0.24
CA PHE A 74 -8.32 8.67 -1.15
C PHE A 74 -8.22 10.10 -1.67
N ILE A 75 -8.07 11.04 -0.76
CA ILE A 75 -7.99 12.46 -1.07
C ILE A 75 -6.61 12.99 -0.70
N GLY A 76 -5.97 13.71 -1.63
CA GLY A 76 -4.73 14.41 -1.38
C GLY A 76 -3.46 13.58 -1.47
N GLY A 77 -3.56 12.32 -1.84
CA GLY A 77 -2.41 11.45 -2.01
C GLY A 77 -2.22 10.99 -3.45
N GLN A 78 -1.35 10.01 -3.62
CA GLN A 78 -1.01 9.45 -4.92
C GLN A 78 -1.16 7.94 -4.90
N TRP A 79 -1.38 7.37 -6.09
CA TRP A 79 -1.44 5.92 -6.27
C TRP A 79 -0.15 5.40 -6.85
N LEU A 80 0.27 4.23 -6.36
CA LEU A 80 1.41 3.48 -6.87
C LEU A 80 0.97 2.06 -7.17
N LEU A 81 1.67 1.42 -8.09
CA LEU A 81 1.54 -0.02 -8.30
C LEU A 81 2.83 -0.68 -7.82
N VAL A 82 2.70 -1.59 -6.86
CA VAL A 82 3.84 -2.25 -6.22
C VAL A 82 3.80 -3.74 -6.50
N ASP A 83 4.93 -4.26 -7.00
CA ASP A 83 5.05 -5.67 -7.36
C ASP A 83 5.64 -6.48 -6.21
#